data_6da47a126dc4f5ff3032e2c0e8afd257
#
_entry.id   6da47a126dc4f5ff3032e2c0e8afd257
#
_cell.length_a   1.000
_cell.length_b   1.000
_cell.length_c   1.000
_cell.angle_alpha   90.00
_cell.angle_beta   90.00
_cell.angle_gamma   90.00
#
_symmetry.space_group_name_H-M   'P 1'
#
loop_
_entity.id
_entity.type
_entity.pdbx_description
1 polymer ?
#
loop_
_entity_poly.entity_id
_entity_poly.type
_entity_poly.pdbx_seq_one_letter_code
_entity_poly.pdbx_strand_id
1 'polypeptide(L)'
;MTAGLATAPSRTIPIALVVWFIAALLLGPWLFAALPFPAPQLTVIALAVVAVVAVSPWFETLPWRALVGMHAVRLVGISFLILGANGALAPVVADRAGWGDIIAALGAIGLVFAGPRPKWLAYAWNSFGLLDLIVAVGTVTLVVRSGAIPGVEPLLHLPLNLVPTFFVPLLIGSHIAIFRRLRGA
;
A
#
# COMPACT_ATOMS: atom_id res chain seq x y z
N MET A 1 1.87 39.41 14.49
CA MET A 1 2.09 37.99 14.83
C MET A 1 0.73 37.33 14.95
N THR A 2 0.22 36.77 13.87
CA THR A 2 -1.00 35.97 13.87
C THR A 2 -0.60 34.52 14.14
N ALA A 3 -0.83 34.05 15.38
CA ALA A 3 -0.71 32.64 15.70
C ALA A 3 -1.75 31.88 14.87
N GLY A 4 -1.28 31.16 13.84
CA GLY A 4 -2.12 30.26 13.08
C GLY A 4 -2.69 29.21 14.03
N LEU A 5 -4.00 29.22 14.21
CA LEU A 5 -4.74 28.18 14.92
C LEU A 5 -4.45 26.85 14.20
N ALA A 6 -3.61 26.03 14.79
CA ALA A 6 -3.45 24.64 14.36
C ALA A 6 -4.81 23.98 14.49
N THR A 7 -5.49 23.77 13.37
CA THR A 7 -6.75 23.03 13.33
C THR A 7 -6.49 21.63 13.86
N ALA A 8 -7.24 21.25 14.90
CA ALA A 8 -7.18 19.89 15.46
C ALA A 8 -7.36 18.87 14.33
N PRO A 9 -6.59 17.77 14.30
CA PRO A 9 -6.70 16.76 13.25
C PRO A 9 -8.14 16.27 13.16
N SER A 10 -8.74 16.40 12.00
CA SER A 10 -10.15 16.06 11.78
C SER A 10 -10.37 14.57 12.09
N ARG A 11 -11.31 14.28 12.98
CA ARG A 11 -11.68 12.89 13.34
C ARG A 11 -12.35 12.13 12.18
N THR A 12 -12.71 12.83 11.11
CA THR A 12 -13.38 12.26 9.93
C THR A 12 -12.50 11.29 9.17
N ILE A 13 -11.19 11.55 9.05
CA ILE A 13 -10.28 10.67 8.28
C ILE A 13 -10.13 9.28 8.91
N PRO A 14 -9.86 9.13 10.23
CA PRO A 14 -9.83 7.81 10.85
C PRO A 14 -11.14 7.03 10.68
N ILE A 15 -12.29 7.70 10.79
CA ILE A 15 -13.60 7.06 10.59
C ILE A 15 -13.73 6.61 9.12
N ALA A 16 -13.36 7.46 8.16
CA ALA A 16 -13.41 7.11 6.74
C ALA A 16 -12.49 5.91 6.42
N LEU A 17 -11.31 5.82 7.04
CA LEU A 17 -10.41 4.66 6.89
C LEU A 17 -11.02 3.37 7.43
N VAL A 18 -11.70 3.43 8.58
CA VAL A 18 -12.42 2.27 9.13
C VAL A 18 -13.55 1.85 8.20
N VAL A 19 -14.34 2.80 7.70
CA VAL A 19 -15.42 2.52 6.74
C VAL A 19 -14.86 1.92 5.46
N TRP A 20 -13.75 2.47 4.93
CA TRP A 20 -13.08 1.91 3.75
C TRP A 20 -12.57 0.49 4.00
N PHE A 21 -11.93 0.23 5.15
CA PHE A 21 -11.48 -1.11 5.51
C PHE A 21 -12.65 -2.11 5.55
N ILE A 22 -13.75 -1.75 6.21
CA ILE A 22 -14.95 -2.59 6.27
C ILE A 22 -15.53 -2.80 4.86
N ALA A 23 -15.60 -1.76 4.04
CA ALA A 23 -16.06 -1.87 2.66
C ALA A 23 -15.15 -2.80 1.83
N ALA A 24 -13.83 -2.67 1.95
CA ALA A 24 -12.88 -3.55 1.28
C ALA A 24 -13.02 -5.02 1.74
N LEU A 25 -13.25 -5.23 3.03
CA LEU A 25 -13.47 -6.55 3.61
C LEU A 25 -14.75 -7.21 3.09
N LEU A 26 -15.86 -6.47 3.03
CA LEU A 26 -17.17 -7.01 2.69
C LEU A 26 -17.44 -7.04 1.17
N LEU A 27 -16.98 -6.03 0.44
CA LEU A 27 -17.28 -5.83 -0.98
C LEU A 27 -16.13 -6.22 -1.91
N GLY A 28 -14.89 -6.27 -1.41
CA GLY A 28 -13.71 -6.56 -2.21
C GLY A 28 -13.82 -7.88 -2.99
N PRO A 29 -14.21 -9.01 -2.38
CA PRO A 29 -14.38 -10.28 -3.09
C PRO A 29 -15.41 -10.21 -4.21
N TRP A 30 -16.52 -9.50 -3.97
CA TRP A 30 -17.59 -9.30 -4.96
C TRP A 30 -17.14 -8.41 -6.11
N LEU A 31 -16.37 -7.36 -5.80
CA LEU A 31 -15.85 -6.43 -6.79
C LEU A 31 -14.99 -7.16 -7.83
N PHE A 32 -14.08 -8.03 -7.38
CA PHE A 32 -13.22 -8.78 -8.29
C PHE A 32 -13.97 -9.87 -9.07
N ALA A 33 -14.99 -10.48 -8.46
CA ALA A 33 -15.80 -11.50 -9.12
C ALA A 33 -16.78 -10.92 -10.16
N ALA A 34 -17.30 -9.71 -9.90
CA ALA A 34 -18.35 -9.11 -10.72
C ALA A 34 -17.83 -8.25 -11.87
N LEU A 35 -16.62 -7.70 -11.75
CA LEU A 35 -16.09 -6.75 -12.72
C LEU A 35 -15.08 -7.40 -13.67
N PRO A 36 -15.30 -7.31 -15.01
CA PRO A 36 -14.33 -7.78 -15.98
C PRO A 36 -13.09 -6.87 -16.02
N PHE A 37 -11.95 -7.43 -16.45
CA PHE A 37 -10.76 -6.63 -16.76
C PHE A 37 -11.11 -5.52 -17.79
N PRO A 38 -10.63 -4.27 -17.63
CA PRO A 38 -9.65 -3.78 -16.64
C PRO A 38 -10.27 -3.11 -15.39
N ALA A 39 -11.57 -3.26 -15.14
CA ALA A 39 -12.26 -2.50 -14.10
C ALA A 39 -11.68 -2.69 -12.67
N PRO A 40 -11.30 -3.90 -12.21
CA PRO A 40 -10.66 -4.06 -10.90
C PRO A 40 -9.36 -3.25 -10.78
N GLN A 41 -8.51 -3.24 -11.81
CA GLN A 41 -7.25 -2.49 -11.81
C GLN A 41 -7.49 -0.98 -11.77
N LEU A 42 -8.46 -0.49 -12.55
CA LEU A 42 -8.87 0.92 -12.52
C LEU A 42 -9.41 1.32 -11.15
N THR A 43 -10.13 0.42 -10.48
CA THR A 43 -10.61 0.65 -9.11
C THR A 43 -9.43 0.82 -8.15
N VAL A 44 -8.42 -0.06 -8.21
CA VAL A 44 -7.22 0.06 -7.36
C VAL A 44 -6.49 1.38 -7.61
N ILE A 45 -6.36 1.79 -8.87
CA ILE A 45 -5.74 3.07 -9.24
C ILE A 45 -6.57 4.24 -8.69
N ALA A 46 -7.89 4.21 -8.87
CA ALA A 46 -8.78 5.26 -8.35
C ALA A 46 -8.69 5.37 -6.82
N LEU A 47 -8.68 4.25 -6.11
CA LEU A 47 -8.48 4.23 -4.65
C LEU A 47 -7.12 4.79 -4.25
N ALA A 48 -6.05 4.50 -5.01
CA ALA A 48 -4.74 5.09 -4.77
C ALA A 48 -4.76 6.62 -4.96
N VAL A 49 -5.43 7.13 -5.99
CA VAL A 49 -5.61 8.58 -6.20
C VAL A 49 -6.37 9.19 -5.02
N VAL A 50 -7.46 8.57 -4.57
CA VAL A 50 -8.22 9.04 -3.39
C VAL A 50 -7.33 9.06 -2.15
N ALA A 51 -6.53 8.02 -1.91
CA ALA A 51 -5.61 7.98 -0.79
C ALA A 51 -4.57 9.11 -0.86
N VAL A 52 -4.01 9.38 -2.04
CA VAL A 52 -3.04 10.45 -2.23
C VAL A 52 -3.67 11.83 -2.00
N VAL A 53 -4.88 12.06 -2.49
CA VAL A 53 -5.52 13.38 -2.42
C VAL A 53 -6.16 13.63 -1.05
N ALA A 54 -6.93 12.67 -0.54
CA ALA A 54 -7.75 12.86 0.65
C ALA A 54 -7.07 12.42 1.95
N VAL A 55 -6.22 11.37 1.91
CA VAL A 55 -5.65 10.77 3.12
C VAL A 55 -4.22 11.23 3.38
N SER A 56 -3.40 11.44 2.34
CA SER A 56 -2.00 11.79 2.54
C SER A 56 -1.76 13.08 3.36
N PRO A 57 -2.58 14.13 3.29
CA PRO A 57 -2.41 15.30 4.15
C PRO A 57 -2.58 14.97 5.64
N TRP A 58 -3.47 14.03 5.96
CA TRP A 58 -3.63 13.55 7.33
C TRP A 58 -2.43 12.71 7.78
N PHE A 59 -1.87 11.87 6.88
CA PHE A 59 -0.65 11.13 7.18
C PHE A 59 0.52 12.02 7.56
N GLU A 60 0.62 13.22 6.99
CA GLU A 60 1.66 14.20 7.34
C GLU A 60 1.59 14.63 8.81
N THR A 61 0.43 14.52 9.46
CA THR A 61 0.24 14.85 10.88
C THR A 61 0.68 13.73 11.82
N LEU A 62 0.87 12.51 11.34
CA LEU A 62 1.24 11.37 12.15
C LEU A 62 2.70 11.46 12.64
N PRO A 63 3.01 10.94 13.84
CA PRO A 63 4.39 10.77 14.26
C PRO A 63 5.18 9.95 13.24
N TRP A 64 6.48 10.26 13.06
CA TRP A 64 7.35 9.55 12.11
C TRP A 64 7.27 8.02 12.27
N ARG A 65 7.34 7.56 13.52
CA ARG A 65 7.28 6.12 13.84
C ARG A 65 5.99 5.46 13.40
N ALA A 66 4.86 6.15 13.53
CA ALA A 66 3.56 5.63 13.09
C ALA A 66 3.48 5.61 11.55
N LEU A 67 3.87 6.72 10.91
CA LEU A 67 3.82 6.87 9.45
C LEU A 67 4.71 5.85 8.73
N VAL A 68 5.92 5.61 9.21
CA VAL A 68 6.84 4.63 8.62
C VAL A 68 6.52 3.21 9.10
N GLY A 69 6.18 3.06 10.39
CA GLY A 69 5.90 1.75 10.99
C GLY A 69 4.69 1.03 10.39
N MET A 70 3.72 1.75 9.83
CA MET A 70 2.58 1.12 9.13
C MET A 70 3.02 0.25 7.94
N HIS A 71 4.19 0.51 7.36
CA HIS A 71 4.75 -0.32 6.28
C HIS A 71 5.21 -1.71 6.74
N ALA A 72 5.23 -2.00 8.05
CA ALA A 72 5.47 -3.36 8.54
C ALA A 72 4.38 -4.35 8.09
N VAL A 73 3.17 -3.88 7.75
CA VAL A 73 2.12 -4.73 7.15
C VAL A 73 2.59 -5.42 5.86
N ARG A 74 3.59 -4.87 5.19
CA ARG A 74 4.20 -5.46 3.97
C ARG A 74 4.97 -6.76 4.25
N LEU A 75 5.14 -7.19 5.50
CA LEU A 75 5.55 -8.56 5.81
C LEU A 75 4.57 -9.61 5.28
N VAL A 76 3.38 -9.22 4.83
CA VAL A 76 2.47 -10.06 4.02
C VAL A 76 3.16 -10.65 2.79
N GLY A 77 4.23 -10.03 2.29
CA GLY A 77 5.08 -10.57 1.23
C GLY A 77 5.60 -11.98 1.49
N ILE A 78 5.78 -12.37 2.76
CA ILE A 78 6.11 -13.75 3.15
C ILE A 78 5.03 -14.72 2.67
N SER A 79 3.75 -14.34 2.82
CA SER A 79 2.62 -15.15 2.34
C SER A 79 2.63 -15.30 0.82
N PHE A 80 3.06 -14.27 0.08
CA PHE A 80 3.17 -14.35 -1.38
C PHE A 80 4.24 -15.36 -1.80
N LEU A 81 5.41 -15.36 -1.14
CA LEU A 81 6.47 -16.34 -1.42
C LEU A 81 5.99 -17.76 -1.10
N ILE A 82 5.28 -17.96 0.01
CA ILE A 82 4.71 -19.27 0.38
C ILE A 82 3.71 -19.74 -0.67
N LEU A 83 2.80 -18.87 -1.12
CA LEU A 83 1.82 -19.19 -2.15
C LEU A 83 2.46 -19.46 -3.50
N GLY A 84 3.54 -18.75 -3.84
CA GLY A 84 4.34 -19.01 -5.03
C GLY A 84 5.02 -20.38 -4.98
N ALA A 85 5.64 -20.72 -3.84
CA ALA A 85 6.28 -22.03 -3.64
C ALA A 85 5.28 -23.19 -3.73
N ASN A 86 4.03 -22.96 -3.34
CA ASN A 86 2.95 -23.96 -3.43
C ASN A 86 2.22 -23.95 -4.79
N GLY A 87 2.64 -23.12 -5.75
CA GLY A 87 2.01 -23.02 -7.07
C GLY A 87 0.65 -22.33 -7.08
N ALA A 88 0.22 -21.75 -5.95
CA ALA A 88 -1.07 -21.06 -5.83
C ALA A 88 -1.01 -19.60 -6.33
N LEU A 89 0.19 -19.02 -6.43
CA LEU A 89 0.41 -17.68 -6.98
C LEU A 89 1.45 -17.77 -8.10
N ALA A 90 1.26 -17.02 -9.17
CA ALA A 90 2.21 -16.99 -10.29
C ALA A 90 3.61 -16.61 -9.76
N PRO A 91 4.68 -17.36 -10.11
CA PRO A 91 6.02 -17.12 -9.57
C PRO A 91 6.49 -15.68 -9.75
N VAL A 92 6.23 -15.08 -10.92
CA VAL A 92 6.60 -13.69 -11.20
C VAL A 92 5.90 -12.67 -10.27
N VAL A 93 4.68 -12.97 -9.83
CA VAL A 93 3.94 -12.13 -8.85
C VAL A 93 4.49 -12.38 -7.46
N ALA A 94 4.63 -13.66 -7.08
CA ALA A 94 5.14 -14.06 -5.78
C ALA A 94 6.54 -13.48 -5.50
N ASP A 95 7.46 -13.62 -6.44
CA ASP A 95 8.84 -13.15 -6.27
C ASP A 95 8.92 -11.62 -6.22
N ARG A 96 8.29 -10.94 -7.17
CA ARG A 96 8.38 -9.46 -7.23
C ARG A 96 7.68 -8.80 -6.06
N ALA A 97 6.41 -9.14 -5.80
CA ALA A 97 5.67 -8.56 -4.70
C ALA A 97 6.20 -9.06 -3.35
N GLY A 98 6.54 -10.35 -3.23
CA GLY A 98 6.99 -10.93 -1.97
C GLY A 98 8.31 -10.35 -1.48
N TRP A 99 9.36 -10.40 -2.28
CA TRP A 99 10.67 -9.88 -1.87
C TRP A 99 10.67 -8.36 -1.73
N GLY A 100 10.01 -7.64 -2.63
CA GLY A 100 9.93 -6.19 -2.55
C GLY A 100 9.22 -5.72 -1.28
N ASP A 101 8.10 -6.35 -0.95
CA ASP A 101 7.35 -6.09 0.27
C ASP A 101 8.19 -6.36 1.54
N ILE A 102 8.88 -7.51 1.60
CA ILE A 102 9.73 -7.87 2.75
C ILE A 102 10.86 -6.85 2.93
N ILE A 103 11.57 -6.49 1.86
CA ILE A 103 12.66 -5.52 1.91
C ILE A 103 12.15 -4.16 2.38
N ALA A 104 11.01 -3.71 1.85
CA ALA A 104 10.40 -2.46 2.24
C ALA A 104 9.96 -2.47 3.72
N ALA A 105 9.39 -3.58 4.20
CA ALA A 105 8.99 -3.73 5.61
C ALA A 105 10.19 -3.70 6.55
N LEU A 106 11.26 -4.44 6.24
CA LEU A 106 12.47 -4.46 7.05
C LEU A 106 13.15 -3.09 7.08
N GLY A 107 13.19 -2.40 5.94
CA GLY A 107 13.68 -1.01 5.87
C GLY A 107 12.83 -0.04 6.69
N ALA A 108 11.50 -0.20 6.69
CA ALA A 108 10.60 0.57 7.53
C ALA A 108 10.88 0.36 9.02
N ILE A 109 11.03 -0.90 9.44
CA ILE A 109 11.36 -1.25 10.83
C ILE A 109 12.69 -0.57 11.23
N GLY A 110 13.73 -0.67 10.39
CA GLY A 110 15.01 0.00 10.64
C GLY A 110 14.84 1.52 10.80
N LEU A 111 14.08 2.17 9.93
CA LEU A 111 13.84 3.62 9.99
C LEU A 111 12.96 4.07 11.16
N VAL A 112 12.10 3.21 11.71
CA VAL A 112 11.34 3.50 12.94
C VAL A 112 12.31 3.75 14.11
N PHE A 113 13.41 3.01 14.18
CA PHE A 113 14.42 3.17 15.23
C PHE A 113 15.43 4.26 14.89
N ALA A 114 15.90 4.34 13.64
CA ALA A 114 16.88 5.34 13.21
C ALA A 114 16.31 6.78 13.11
N GLY A 115 14.99 6.92 12.90
CA GLY A 115 14.35 8.20 12.67
C GLY A 115 14.53 8.70 11.22
N PRO A 116 14.17 9.97 10.93
CA PRO A 116 14.20 10.53 9.57
C PRO A 116 15.61 10.95 9.11
N ARG A 117 16.62 10.72 9.88
CA ARG A 117 18.02 11.09 9.55
C ARG A 117 18.92 9.86 9.56
N PRO A 118 19.84 9.79 8.58
CA PRO A 118 20.08 10.77 7.51
C PRO A 118 18.95 10.74 6.48
N LYS A 119 18.55 11.93 6.00
CA LYS A 119 17.41 12.09 5.05
C LYS A 119 17.56 11.25 3.78
N TRP A 120 18.78 11.09 3.25
CA TRP A 120 19.01 10.33 2.03
C TRP A 120 18.54 8.86 2.18
N LEU A 121 18.74 8.26 3.36
CA LEU A 121 18.31 6.89 3.63
C LEU A 121 16.77 6.77 3.63
N ALA A 122 16.11 7.76 4.26
CA ALA A 122 14.64 7.82 4.24
C ALA A 122 14.12 8.04 2.82
N TYR A 123 14.75 8.89 2.00
CA TYR A 123 14.40 9.08 0.60
C TYR A 123 14.62 7.81 -0.22
N ALA A 124 15.77 7.14 -0.08
CA ALA A 124 16.09 5.91 -0.81
C ALA A 124 15.07 4.81 -0.50
N TRP A 125 14.81 4.57 0.78
CA TRP A 125 13.81 3.61 1.21
C TRP A 125 12.40 3.95 0.70
N ASN A 126 12.00 5.22 0.81
CA ASN A 126 10.66 5.66 0.39
C ASN A 126 10.47 5.54 -1.12
N SER A 127 11.52 5.86 -1.91
CA SER A 127 11.51 5.70 -3.37
C SER A 127 11.44 4.22 -3.76
N PHE A 128 12.23 3.36 -3.10
CA PHE A 128 12.20 1.92 -3.31
C PHE A 128 10.79 1.37 -3.02
N GLY A 129 10.23 1.69 -1.83
CA GLY A 129 8.94 1.16 -1.41
C GLY A 129 7.78 1.58 -2.29
N LEU A 130 7.78 2.83 -2.80
CA LEU A 130 6.78 3.29 -3.76
C LEU A 130 6.94 2.61 -5.12
N LEU A 131 8.18 2.52 -5.63
CA LEU A 131 8.46 1.86 -6.90
C LEU A 131 8.05 0.39 -6.88
N ASP A 132 8.33 -0.29 -5.78
CA ASP A 132 7.95 -1.68 -5.60
C ASP A 132 6.42 -1.89 -5.65
N LEU A 133 5.63 -1.04 -5.00
CA LEU A 133 4.16 -1.09 -5.11
C LEU A 133 3.69 -0.90 -6.56
N ILE A 134 4.30 0.02 -7.31
CA ILE A 134 3.98 0.25 -8.72
C ILE A 134 4.31 -0.99 -9.55
N VAL A 135 5.48 -1.59 -9.33
CA VAL A 135 5.92 -2.81 -10.01
C VAL A 135 5.02 -3.99 -9.68
N ALA A 136 4.64 -4.16 -8.40
CA ALA A 136 3.74 -5.21 -7.97
C ALA A 136 2.36 -5.11 -8.66
N VAL A 137 1.73 -3.92 -8.63
CA VAL A 137 0.44 -3.67 -9.31
C VAL A 137 0.57 -3.88 -10.82
N GLY A 138 1.65 -3.40 -11.43
CA GLY A 138 1.93 -3.60 -12.85
C GLY A 138 2.08 -5.08 -13.20
N THR A 139 2.80 -5.85 -12.38
CA THR A 139 3.01 -7.29 -12.60
C THR A 139 1.69 -8.06 -12.53
N VAL A 140 0.88 -7.83 -11.50
CA VAL A 140 -0.46 -8.44 -11.38
C VAL A 140 -1.33 -8.10 -12.59
N THR A 141 -1.32 -6.82 -13.01
CA THR A 141 -2.09 -6.35 -14.17
C THR A 141 -1.66 -7.07 -15.46
N LEU A 142 -0.36 -7.28 -15.69
CA LEU A 142 0.15 -7.99 -16.85
C LEU A 142 -0.25 -9.47 -16.83
N VAL A 143 -0.18 -10.13 -15.67
CA VAL A 143 -0.60 -11.54 -15.51
C VAL A 143 -2.10 -11.68 -15.80
N VAL A 144 -2.94 -10.80 -15.25
CA VAL A 144 -4.39 -10.82 -15.53
C VAL A 144 -4.68 -10.58 -17.01
N ARG A 145 -3.97 -9.61 -17.63
CA ARG A 145 -4.14 -9.29 -19.06
C ARG A 145 -3.73 -10.45 -19.97
N SER A 146 -2.77 -11.28 -19.58
CA SER A 146 -2.37 -12.46 -20.35
C SER A 146 -3.35 -13.63 -20.24
N GLY A 147 -4.45 -13.48 -19.49
CA GLY A 147 -5.43 -14.54 -19.26
C GLY A 147 -5.01 -15.56 -18.18
N ALA A 148 -3.88 -15.35 -17.52
CA ALA A 148 -3.39 -16.24 -16.46
C ALA A 148 -4.04 -15.92 -15.09
N ILE A 149 -5.36 -15.73 -15.06
CA ILE A 149 -6.12 -15.41 -13.84
C ILE A 149 -5.88 -16.40 -12.69
N PRO A 150 -5.77 -17.74 -12.91
CA PRO A 150 -5.45 -18.67 -11.83
C PRO A 150 -4.14 -18.33 -11.09
N GLY A 151 -3.21 -17.65 -11.76
CA GLY A 151 -1.95 -17.21 -11.15
C GLY A 151 -2.06 -16.04 -10.19
N VAL A 152 -3.24 -15.43 -10.03
CA VAL A 152 -3.49 -14.31 -9.09
C VAL A 152 -4.74 -14.55 -8.24
N GLU A 153 -5.36 -15.71 -8.36
CA GLU A 153 -6.61 -16.06 -7.68
C GLU A 153 -6.59 -15.81 -6.16
N PRO A 154 -5.50 -16.10 -5.42
CA PRO A 154 -5.45 -15.81 -3.98
C PRO A 154 -5.67 -14.33 -3.66
N LEU A 155 -5.30 -13.41 -4.56
CA LEU A 155 -5.51 -11.96 -4.37
C LEU A 155 -6.97 -11.52 -4.57
N LEU A 156 -7.83 -12.40 -5.06
CA LEU A 156 -9.25 -12.14 -5.26
C LEU A 156 -10.09 -12.50 -4.03
N HIS A 157 -9.52 -13.27 -3.11
CA HIS A 157 -10.19 -13.80 -1.93
C HIS A 157 -9.61 -13.25 -0.62
N LEU A 158 -10.42 -13.25 0.44
CA LEU A 158 -9.98 -12.90 1.78
C LEU A 158 -8.94 -13.93 2.30
N PRO A 159 -7.95 -13.43 3.05
CA PRO A 159 -7.72 -12.04 3.45
C PRO A 159 -6.92 -11.23 2.42
N LEU A 160 -6.38 -11.83 1.37
CA LEU A 160 -5.40 -11.21 0.48
C LEU A 160 -6.00 -10.17 -0.47
N ASN A 161 -7.31 -10.19 -0.71
CA ASN A 161 -7.98 -9.13 -1.46
C ASN A 161 -7.89 -7.75 -0.79
N LEU A 162 -7.64 -7.68 0.52
CA LEU A 162 -7.37 -6.43 1.22
C LEU A 162 -6.05 -5.77 0.75
N VAL A 163 -5.12 -6.53 0.22
CA VAL A 163 -3.86 -5.98 -0.30
C VAL A 163 -4.14 -5.00 -1.43
N PRO A 164 -4.78 -5.38 -2.55
CA PRO A 164 -5.07 -4.44 -3.63
C PRO A 164 -6.19 -3.43 -3.31
N THR A 165 -7.17 -3.77 -2.46
CA THR A 165 -8.34 -2.92 -2.26
C THR A 165 -8.20 -1.92 -1.11
N PHE A 166 -7.27 -2.13 -0.19
CA PHE A 166 -7.05 -1.27 0.96
C PHE A 166 -5.57 -0.92 1.17
N PHE A 167 -4.69 -1.91 1.37
CA PHE A 167 -3.32 -1.64 1.78
C PHE A 167 -2.49 -0.94 0.69
N VAL A 168 -2.49 -1.41 -0.54
CA VAL A 168 -1.70 -0.81 -1.62
C VAL A 168 -2.07 0.66 -1.86
N PRO A 169 -3.36 1.03 -2.03
CA PRO A 169 -3.75 2.44 -2.16
C PRO A 169 -3.31 3.28 -0.96
N LEU A 170 -3.50 2.77 0.25
CA LEU A 170 -3.17 3.47 1.49
C LEU A 170 -1.66 3.71 1.61
N LEU A 171 -0.85 2.69 1.32
CA LEU A 171 0.61 2.78 1.36
C LEU A 171 1.16 3.73 0.29
N ILE A 172 0.56 3.78 -0.91
CA ILE A 172 0.92 4.79 -1.92
C ILE A 172 0.67 6.20 -1.36
N GLY A 173 -0.49 6.44 -0.75
CA GLY A 173 -0.80 7.72 -0.09
C GLY A 173 0.21 8.08 1.00
N SER A 174 0.63 7.10 1.80
CA SER A 174 1.63 7.31 2.87
C SER A 174 3.03 7.61 2.31
N HIS A 175 3.47 6.97 1.23
CA HIS A 175 4.73 7.28 0.56
C HIS A 175 4.77 8.73 0.06
N ILE A 176 3.65 9.23 -0.48
CA ILE A 176 3.53 10.64 -0.90
C ILE A 176 3.63 11.58 0.30
N ALA A 177 2.96 11.26 1.41
CA ALA A 177 3.06 12.04 2.65
C ALA A 177 4.51 12.08 3.19
N ILE A 178 5.21 10.94 3.17
CA ILE A 178 6.62 10.85 3.58
C ILE A 178 7.49 11.76 2.69
N PHE A 179 7.31 11.74 1.36
CA PHE A 179 8.07 12.63 0.47
C PHE A 179 7.81 14.10 0.77
N ARG A 180 6.56 14.51 1.00
CA ARG A 180 6.23 15.90 1.36
C ARG A 180 6.90 16.30 2.66
N ARG A 181 6.84 15.44 3.67
CA ARG A 181 7.46 15.68 4.98
C ARG A 181 8.99 15.79 4.90
N LEU A 182 9.65 14.94 4.11
CA LEU A 182 11.10 14.98 3.92
C LEU A 182 11.55 16.25 3.17
N ARG A 183 10.70 16.81 2.29
CA ARG A 183 10.99 18.08 1.61
C ARG A 183 10.85 19.28 2.54
N GLY A 184 9.90 19.25 3.48
CA GLY A 184 9.62 20.36 4.40
C GLY A 184 10.49 20.38 5.66
N ALA A 185 11.25 19.32 5.96
CA ALA A 185 12.15 19.19 7.09
C ALA A 185 13.60 19.46 6.65
#